data_5c95120ecd8c16e7eb355a57d67a0710
#
_entry.id   5c95120ecd8c16e7eb355a57d67a0710
#
_cell.length_a   1.000
_cell.length_b   1.000
_cell.length_c   1.000
_cell.angle_alpha   90.00
_cell.angle_beta   90.00
_cell.angle_gamma   90.00
#
_symmetry.space_group_name_H-M   'P 1'
#
loop_
_entity.id
_entity.type
_entity.pdbx_description
1 polymer ?
#
loop_
_entity_poly.entity_id
_entity_poly.type
_entity_poly.pdbx_seq_one_letter_code
_entity_poly.pdbx_strand_id
1 'polypeptide(L)'
;MSRPFEPSLRQTLAFCAEDPVERVFLEDVARRGLGRFVATGENGSLTALCHVGVNVVPSGVGCAAFGRVAASGRARMVIGKERAVDELWGAARRFMPTPREDRPGQPVYLIERPPPPGDSGLREATLADLELLVPACAAAHREEIGIDPLDRDPDGFRWRTQAQIGEGRSWIWLEQGTILFKAEASAWTPEAVQLQQVWVDPAARGNGYAQRGMRGLCRRLLEQVPRVCLFVRPENAPAIRVYEGIGMRRTISYRSLIF
;
A
#
# COMPACT_ATOMS: atom_id res chain seq x y z
N MET A 1 21.73 -22.05 3.20
CA MET A 1 20.62 -21.08 3.37
C MET A 1 20.26 -21.04 4.86
N SER A 2 20.33 -19.88 5.47
CA SER A 2 20.03 -19.70 6.89
C SER A 2 18.55 -20.10 7.18
N ARG A 3 18.34 -20.80 8.30
CA ARG A 3 16.97 -21.19 8.71
C ARG A 3 16.18 -19.95 9.11
N PRO A 4 14.93 -19.76 8.64
CA PRO A 4 14.11 -18.65 9.07
C PRO A 4 13.86 -18.64 10.57
N PHE A 5 13.88 -17.45 11.19
CA PHE A 5 13.62 -17.23 12.61
C PHE A 5 12.69 -16.02 12.80
N GLU A 6 12.15 -15.86 14.00
CA GLU A 6 11.32 -14.70 14.34
C GLU A 6 12.24 -13.56 14.83
N PRO A 7 12.26 -12.41 14.11
CA PRO A 7 13.12 -11.30 14.48
C PRO A 7 12.52 -10.51 15.64
N SER A 8 13.37 -9.87 16.45
CA SER A 8 12.92 -8.86 17.40
C SER A 8 12.42 -7.60 16.67
N LEU A 9 11.56 -6.82 17.33
CA LEU A 9 11.10 -5.53 16.79
C LEU A 9 12.30 -4.62 16.43
N ARG A 10 13.32 -4.58 17.28
CA ARG A 10 14.54 -3.78 17.02
C ARG A 10 15.24 -4.20 15.72
N GLN A 11 15.40 -5.49 15.47
CA GLN A 11 15.99 -5.99 14.22
C GLN A 11 15.12 -5.67 13.01
N THR A 12 13.81 -5.84 13.15
CA THR A 12 12.84 -5.50 12.10
C THR A 12 12.92 -4.02 11.72
N LEU A 13 12.90 -3.12 12.71
CA LEU A 13 12.98 -1.68 12.46
C LEU A 13 14.33 -1.26 11.88
N ALA A 14 15.43 -1.84 12.36
CA ALA A 14 16.77 -1.58 11.80
C ALA A 14 16.84 -1.98 10.32
N PHE A 15 16.30 -3.13 9.97
CA PHE A 15 16.22 -3.57 8.58
C PHE A 15 15.32 -2.64 7.73
N CYS A 16 14.16 -2.22 8.27
CA CYS A 16 13.26 -1.32 7.53
C CYS A 16 13.89 0.05 7.25
N ALA A 17 14.70 0.57 8.17
CA ALA A 17 15.37 1.86 8.04
C ALA A 17 16.38 1.95 6.88
N GLU A 18 16.88 0.82 6.36
CA GLU A 18 17.82 0.79 5.21
C GLU A 18 17.13 1.16 3.88
N ASP A 19 15.83 0.88 3.72
CA ASP A 19 15.02 1.26 2.55
C ASP A 19 13.60 1.63 2.99
N PRO A 20 13.39 2.86 3.50
CA PRO A 20 12.11 3.30 4.07
C PRO A 20 10.95 3.31 3.07
N VAL A 21 11.22 3.42 1.77
CA VAL A 21 10.19 3.43 0.73
C VAL A 21 9.74 2.01 0.39
N GLU A 22 10.67 1.10 0.14
CA GLU A 22 10.33 -0.31 -0.12
C GLU A 22 9.65 -0.95 1.10
N ARG A 23 10.11 -0.60 2.31
CA ARG A 23 9.76 -1.30 3.54
C ARG A 23 8.76 -0.56 4.43
N VAL A 24 8.13 0.50 3.91
CA VAL A 24 7.17 1.32 4.67
C VAL A 24 6.04 0.50 5.28
N PHE A 25 5.47 -0.43 4.51
CA PHE A 25 4.43 -1.33 5.00
C PHE A 25 4.93 -2.25 6.11
N LEU A 26 6.12 -2.84 5.94
CA LEU A 26 6.72 -3.73 6.94
C LEU A 26 6.97 -2.99 8.26
N GLU A 27 7.48 -1.78 8.19
CA GLU A 27 7.73 -0.94 9.37
C GLU A 27 6.42 -0.55 10.07
N ASP A 28 5.40 -0.08 9.32
CA ASP A 28 4.11 0.32 9.89
C ASP A 28 3.44 -0.85 10.64
N VAL A 29 3.33 -2.02 10.02
CA VAL A 29 2.70 -3.17 10.66
C VAL A 29 3.52 -3.72 11.83
N ALA A 30 4.86 -3.64 11.78
CA ALA A 30 5.73 -4.02 12.89
C ALA A 30 5.55 -3.09 14.10
N ARG A 31 5.51 -1.77 13.89
CA ARG A 31 5.27 -0.78 14.95
C ARG A 31 3.91 -0.93 15.61
N ARG A 32 2.91 -1.37 14.83
CA ARG A 32 1.54 -1.61 15.30
C ARG A 32 1.36 -2.99 15.92
N GLY A 33 2.39 -3.84 15.94
CA GLY A 33 2.31 -5.21 16.45
C GLY A 33 1.35 -6.10 15.63
N LEU A 34 1.19 -5.84 14.34
CA LEU A 34 0.27 -6.56 13.46
C LEU A 34 0.99 -7.66 12.69
N GLY A 35 0.33 -8.83 12.59
CA GLY A 35 0.83 -9.97 11.83
C GLY A 35 2.04 -10.66 12.48
N ARG A 36 2.65 -11.54 11.71
CA ARG A 36 3.84 -12.31 12.12
C ARG A 36 4.99 -12.00 11.16
N PHE A 37 6.19 -11.89 11.71
CA PHE A 37 7.41 -11.71 10.94
C PHE A 37 8.30 -12.94 10.99
N VAL A 38 8.95 -13.24 9.87
CA VAL A 38 10.04 -14.20 9.77
C VAL A 38 11.20 -13.57 9.01
N ALA A 39 12.41 -13.88 9.42
CA ALA A 39 13.61 -13.28 8.85
C ALA A 39 14.69 -14.33 8.59
N THR A 40 15.62 -13.99 7.73
CA THR A 40 16.93 -14.62 7.61
C THR A 40 18.01 -13.56 7.84
N GLY A 41 19.16 -13.98 8.34
CA GLY A 41 20.27 -13.07 8.58
C GLY A 41 21.41 -13.78 9.29
N GLU A 42 22.50 -13.06 9.50
CA GLU A 42 23.71 -13.53 10.15
C GLU A 42 24.27 -12.43 11.05
N ASN A 43 24.91 -12.80 12.14
CA ASN A 43 25.61 -11.87 13.05
C ASN A 43 24.72 -10.72 13.58
N GLY A 44 23.42 -10.99 13.78
CA GLY A 44 22.47 -9.99 14.29
C GLY A 44 21.87 -9.05 13.24
N SER A 45 22.35 -9.08 12.00
CA SER A 45 21.80 -8.29 10.87
C SER A 45 20.87 -9.14 10.01
N LEU A 46 19.75 -8.59 9.59
CA LEU A 46 18.83 -9.27 8.69
C LEU A 46 19.27 -9.10 7.22
N THR A 47 19.15 -10.18 6.44
CA THR A 47 19.36 -10.17 4.99
C THR A 47 18.03 -10.17 4.24
N ALA A 48 17.01 -10.78 4.83
CA ALA A 48 15.64 -10.75 4.33
C ALA A 48 14.64 -10.80 5.48
N LEU A 49 13.48 -10.20 5.22
CA LEU A 49 12.34 -10.12 6.13
C LEU A 49 11.06 -10.46 5.36
N CYS A 50 10.10 -11.12 6.00
CA CYS A 50 8.81 -11.40 5.42
C CYS A 50 7.72 -11.21 6.48
N HIS A 51 6.74 -10.36 6.19
CA HIS A 51 5.48 -10.32 6.91
C HIS A 51 4.58 -11.45 6.42
N VAL A 52 3.97 -12.20 7.34
CA VAL A 52 3.08 -13.33 7.06
C VAL A 52 1.72 -13.06 7.71
N GLY A 53 0.75 -12.71 6.89
CA GLY A 53 -0.62 -12.37 7.29
C GLY A 53 -1.59 -12.58 6.12
N VAL A 54 -2.66 -11.79 6.07
CA VAL A 54 -3.57 -11.73 4.91
C VAL A 54 -2.80 -11.31 3.66
N ASN A 55 -1.85 -10.38 3.81
CA ASN A 55 -0.84 -10.09 2.81
C ASN A 55 0.49 -10.70 3.25
N VAL A 56 1.17 -11.35 2.34
CA VAL A 56 2.56 -11.81 2.50
C VAL A 56 3.46 -10.80 1.80
N VAL A 57 4.38 -10.20 2.54
CA VAL A 57 5.24 -9.13 2.03
C VAL A 57 6.71 -9.47 2.29
N PRO A 58 7.42 -10.04 1.28
CA PRO A 58 8.85 -10.30 1.36
C PRO A 58 9.67 -9.06 1.02
N SER A 59 10.82 -8.89 1.66
CA SER A 59 11.83 -7.86 1.36
C SER A 59 13.23 -8.38 1.61
N GLY A 60 14.21 -7.88 0.87
CA GLY A 60 15.62 -8.27 0.97
C GLY A 60 16.04 -9.34 -0.02
N VAL A 61 17.08 -10.10 0.32
CA VAL A 61 17.72 -11.11 -0.53
C VAL A 61 17.63 -12.48 0.14
N GLY A 62 17.30 -13.52 -0.66
CA GLY A 62 17.13 -14.89 -0.14
C GLY A 62 15.71 -15.20 0.33
N CYS A 63 14.70 -14.47 -0.15
CA CYS A 63 13.29 -14.64 0.20
C CYS A 63 12.71 -16.02 -0.15
N ALA A 64 13.40 -16.83 -0.97
CA ALA A 64 13.06 -18.23 -1.20
C ALA A 64 12.98 -19.06 0.09
N ALA A 65 13.72 -18.69 1.14
CA ALA A 65 13.70 -19.33 2.45
C ALA A 65 12.31 -19.28 3.12
N PHE A 66 11.47 -18.31 2.76
CA PHE A 66 10.14 -18.09 3.34
C PHE A 66 9.02 -18.88 2.65
N GLY A 67 9.28 -19.59 1.54
CA GLY A 67 8.26 -20.22 0.72
C GLY A 67 7.30 -21.13 1.46
N ARG A 68 7.77 -21.98 2.39
CA ARG A 68 6.91 -22.85 3.22
C ARG A 68 6.11 -22.07 4.24
N VAL A 69 6.70 -21.06 4.85
CA VAL A 69 6.02 -20.26 5.89
C VAL A 69 4.94 -19.39 5.25
N ALA A 70 5.20 -18.80 4.10
CA ALA A 70 4.21 -18.04 3.34
C ALA A 70 3.00 -18.89 2.95
N ALA A 71 3.23 -20.15 2.58
CA ALA A 71 2.17 -21.10 2.19
C ALA A 71 1.37 -21.64 3.39
N SER A 72 1.84 -21.51 4.63
CA SER A 72 1.12 -22.01 5.81
C SER A 72 -0.06 -21.13 6.23
N GLY A 73 -0.16 -19.91 5.70
CA GLY A 73 -1.25 -18.96 5.92
C GLY A 73 -2.32 -19.02 4.81
N ARG A 74 -3.44 -18.32 5.05
CA ARG A 74 -4.46 -18.08 4.02
C ARG A 74 -4.21 -16.72 3.38
N ALA A 75 -3.04 -16.56 2.76
CA ALA A 75 -2.70 -15.33 2.07
C ALA A 75 -3.70 -15.02 0.95
N ARG A 76 -4.18 -13.79 0.89
CA ARG A 76 -4.98 -13.27 -0.22
C ARG A 76 -4.10 -12.59 -1.27
N MET A 77 -2.91 -12.18 -0.86
CA MET A 77 -1.96 -11.49 -1.73
C MET A 77 -0.52 -11.75 -1.29
N VAL A 78 0.37 -11.92 -2.26
CA VAL A 78 1.82 -11.77 -2.07
C VAL A 78 2.22 -10.50 -2.82
N ILE A 79 2.88 -9.55 -2.15
CA ILE A 79 3.21 -8.26 -2.74
C ILE A 79 4.53 -7.72 -2.20
N GLY A 80 5.30 -7.02 -3.01
CA GLY A 80 6.54 -6.36 -2.64
C GLY A 80 7.44 -6.11 -3.84
N LYS A 81 8.70 -5.79 -3.57
CA LYS A 81 9.71 -5.62 -4.62
C LYS A 81 9.78 -6.86 -5.49
N GLU A 82 9.72 -6.68 -6.79
CA GLU A 82 9.52 -7.75 -7.78
C GLU A 82 10.48 -8.92 -7.55
N ARG A 83 11.77 -8.65 -7.40
CA ARG A 83 12.78 -9.69 -7.13
C ARG A 83 12.49 -10.50 -5.86
N ALA A 84 12.08 -9.85 -4.78
CA ALA A 84 11.80 -10.54 -3.50
C ALA A 84 10.56 -11.44 -3.62
N VAL A 85 9.53 -10.98 -4.36
CA VAL A 85 8.33 -11.77 -4.69
C VAL A 85 8.70 -12.95 -5.58
N ASP A 86 9.55 -12.76 -6.60
CA ASP A 86 10.00 -13.82 -7.50
C ASP A 86 10.72 -14.94 -6.75
N GLU A 87 11.65 -14.57 -5.88
CA GLU A 87 12.40 -15.54 -5.05
C GLU A 87 11.44 -16.32 -4.13
N LEU A 88 10.53 -15.63 -3.44
CA LEU A 88 9.54 -16.28 -2.58
C LEU A 88 8.60 -17.18 -3.37
N TRP A 89 8.02 -16.66 -4.47
CA TRP A 89 7.07 -17.40 -5.29
C TRP A 89 7.68 -18.64 -5.94
N GLY A 90 8.90 -18.54 -6.41
CA GLY A 90 9.64 -19.69 -6.95
C GLY A 90 9.69 -20.87 -5.97
N ALA A 91 9.79 -20.60 -4.68
CA ALA A 91 9.81 -21.62 -3.61
C ALA A 91 8.41 -21.98 -3.08
N ALA A 92 7.45 -21.02 -3.09
CA ALA A 92 6.12 -21.18 -2.49
C ALA A 92 5.09 -21.83 -3.41
N ARG A 93 5.17 -21.61 -4.74
CA ARG A 93 4.12 -21.93 -5.73
C ARG A 93 3.62 -23.37 -5.69
N ARG A 94 4.46 -24.34 -5.31
CA ARG A 94 4.07 -25.75 -5.18
C ARG A 94 3.21 -26.06 -3.95
N PHE A 95 3.08 -25.12 -3.03
CA PHE A 95 2.34 -25.24 -1.79
C PHE A 95 1.18 -24.24 -1.68
N MET A 96 1.05 -23.35 -2.66
CA MET A 96 0.01 -22.32 -2.72
C MET A 96 -0.89 -22.54 -3.92
N PRO A 97 -2.14 -22.08 -3.89
CA PRO A 97 -3.01 -22.12 -5.07
C PRO A 97 -2.43 -21.27 -6.21
N THR A 98 -2.88 -21.51 -7.42
CA THR A 98 -2.57 -20.62 -8.55
C THR A 98 -3.18 -19.25 -8.30
N PRO A 99 -2.41 -18.15 -8.43
CA PRO A 99 -2.98 -16.83 -8.30
C PRO A 99 -4.01 -16.58 -9.40
N ARG A 100 -5.12 -15.95 -9.04
CA ARG A 100 -6.13 -15.52 -10.02
C ARG A 100 -5.64 -14.37 -10.88
N GLU A 101 -4.68 -13.61 -10.37
CA GLU A 101 -4.07 -12.49 -11.08
C GLU A 101 -2.59 -12.35 -10.67
N ASP A 102 -1.73 -12.11 -11.66
CA ASP A 102 -0.31 -11.83 -11.51
C ASP A 102 -0.02 -10.46 -12.13
N ARG A 103 0.50 -9.55 -11.34
CA ARG A 103 0.78 -8.15 -11.71
C ARG A 103 2.27 -7.85 -11.55
N PRO A 104 3.11 -8.22 -12.52
CA PRO A 104 4.53 -7.84 -12.51
C PRO A 104 4.72 -6.37 -12.89
N GLY A 105 5.90 -5.83 -12.62
CA GLY A 105 6.35 -4.55 -13.15
C GLY A 105 5.57 -3.32 -12.65
N GLN A 106 4.88 -3.39 -11.51
CA GLN A 106 4.14 -2.26 -10.95
C GLN A 106 5.11 -1.17 -10.49
N PRO A 107 5.16 0.02 -11.14
CA PRO A 107 6.09 1.06 -10.74
C PRO A 107 5.70 1.65 -9.38
N VAL A 108 6.69 1.82 -8.51
CA VAL A 108 6.58 2.62 -7.29
C VAL A 108 6.97 4.05 -7.62
N TYR A 109 6.08 4.97 -7.32
CA TYR A 109 6.29 6.41 -7.45
C TYR A 109 6.59 7.03 -6.09
N LEU A 110 7.53 7.97 -6.07
CA LEU A 110 8.03 8.65 -4.87
C LEU A 110 8.07 10.15 -5.10
N ILE A 111 7.68 10.93 -4.08
CA ILE A 111 7.90 12.36 -4.01
C ILE A 111 8.49 12.72 -2.64
N GLU A 112 9.52 13.59 -2.65
CA GLU A 112 10.29 14.05 -1.48
C GLU A 112 10.30 15.58 -1.35
N ARG A 113 9.74 16.27 -2.34
CA ARG A 113 9.62 17.74 -2.34
C ARG A 113 8.17 18.12 -2.59
N PRO A 114 7.62 19.08 -1.85
CA PRO A 114 6.24 19.51 -2.06
C PRO A 114 6.00 19.92 -3.51
N PRO A 115 4.96 19.41 -4.18
CA PRO A 115 4.58 19.88 -5.50
C PRO A 115 4.15 21.37 -5.44
N PRO A 116 4.08 22.07 -6.58
CA PRO A 116 3.57 23.43 -6.61
C PRO A 116 2.22 23.53 -5.89
N PRO A 117 1.95 24.66 -5.19
CA PRO A 117 0.65 24.86 -4.56
C PRO A 117 -0.48 24.80 -5.59
N GLY A 118 -1.63 24.37 -5.14
CA GLY A 118 -2.83 24.28 -5.94
C GLY A 118 -4.04 24.39 -5.05
N ASP A 119 -5.12 24.93 -5.57
CA ASP A 119 -6.40 24.93 -4.87
C ASP A 119 -6.94 23.50 -4.81
N SER A 120 -7.24 23.05 -3.60
CA SER A 120 -7.89 21.77 -3.39
C SER A 120 -8.84 21.86 -2.20
N GLY A 121 -10.10 21.44 -2.40
CA GLY A 121 -11.07 21.25 -1.34
C GLY A 121 -10.80 19.99 -0.50
N LEU A 122 -9.57 19.46 -0.54
CA LEU A 122 -9.18 18.24 0.17
C LEU A 122 -9.12 18.49 1.68
N ARG A 123 -9.72 17.60 2.45
CA ARG A 123 -9.61 17.53 3.90
C ARG A 123 -9.50 16.09 4.39
N GLU A 124 -9.10 15.90 5.62
CA GLU A 124 -9.25 14.61 6.28
C GLU A 124 -10.72 14.24 6.39
N ALA A 125 -11.00 12.95 6.25
CA ALA A 125 -12.31 12.39 6.49
C ALA A 125 -12.55 12.29 8.00
N THR A 126 -13.78 12.50 8.41
CA THR A 126 -14.26 12.34 9.78
C THR A 126 -15.29 11.22 9.85
N LEU A 127 -15.65 10.77 11.05
CA LEU A 127 -16.69 9.75 11.22
C LEU A 127 -18.04 10.19 10.67
N ALA A 128 -18.31 11.48 10.56
CA ALA A 128 -19.50 12.00 9.91
C ALA A 128 -19.56 11.72 8.39
N ASP A 129 -18.39 11.46 7.77
CA ASP A 129 -18.31 11.16 6.35
C ASP A 129 -18.45 9.65 6.04
N LEU A 130 -18.54 8.80 7.07
CA LEU A 130 -18.47 7.34 6.92
C LEU A 130 -19.50 6.80 5.93
N GLU A 131 -20.75 7.30 5.98
CA GLU A 131 -21.83 6.82 5.11
C GLU A 131 -21.61 7.17 3.63
N LEU A 132 -20.92 8.28 3.36
CA LEU A 132 -20.52 8.68 2.01
C LEU A 132 -19.23 7.97 1.56
N LEU A 133 -18.32 7.73 2.51
CA LEU A 133 -17.00 7.18 2.19
C LEU A 133 -17.05 5.67 1.94
N VAL A 134 -17.89 4.90 2.64
CA VAL A 134 -18.00 3.45 2.44
C VAL A 134 -18.34 3.08 0.99
N PRO A 135 -19.38 3.67 0.34
CA PRO A 135 -19.64 3.40 -1.07
C PRO A 135 -18.50 3.80 -2.02
N ALA A 136 -17.85 4.94 -1.77
CA ALA A 136 -16.73 5.42 -2.57
C ALA A 136 -15.50 4.49 -2.45
N CYS A 137 -15.22 3.99 -1.24
CA CYS A 137 -14.18 2.98 -1.01
C CYS A 137 -14.51 1.65 -1.70
N ALA A 138 -15.77 1.22 -1.66
CA ALA A 138 -16.21 0.01 -2.35
C ALA A 138 -16.10 0.14 -3.87
N ALA A 139 -16.48 1.29 -4.43
CA ALA A 139 -16.31 1.58 -5.86
C ALA A 139 -14.84 1.54 -6.28
N ALA A 140 -13.95 2.19 -5.52
CA ALA A 140 -12.52 2.15 -5.76
C ALA A 140 -11.95 0.72 -5.69
N HIS A 141 -12.37 -0.06 -4.70
CA HIS A 141 -11.95 -1.46 -4.54
C HIS A 141 -12.42 -2.32 -5.71
N ARG A 142 -13.66 -2.16 -6.14
CA ARG A 142 -14.24 -2.89 -7.28
C ARG A 142 -13.49 -2.57 -8.58
N GLU A 143 -13.13 -1.32 -8.83
CA GLU A 143 -12.34 -0.94 -10.00
C GLU A 143 -10.92 -1.52 -9.97
N GLU A 144 -10.31 -1.60 -8.79
CA GLU A 144 -8.94 -2.09 -8.64
C GLU A 144 -8.84 -3.62 -8.62
N ILE A 145 -9.75 -4.29 -7.91
CA ILE A 145 -9.68 -5.73 -7.59
C ILE A 145 -10.73 -6.54 -8.36
N GLY A 146 -11.76 -5.90 -8.93
CA GLY A 146 -12.84 -6.57 -9.65
C GLY A 146 -13.86 -7.30 -8.73
N ILE A 147 -13.84 -7.01 -7.43
CA ILE A 147 -14.75 -7.61 -6.43
C ILE A 147 -15.38 -6.48 -5.62
N ASP A 148 -16.70 -6.54 -5.45
CA ASP A 148 -17.37 -5.64 -4.52
C ASP A 148 -17.20 -6.16 -3.08
N PRO A 149 -16.54 -5.41 -2.19
CA PRO A 149 -16.33 -5.84 -0.82
C PRO A 149 -17.65 -5.85 -0.01
N LEU A 150 -18.65 -5.08 -0.43
CA LEU A 150 -19.96 -5.02 0.23
C LEU A 150 -20.78 -6.28 -0.02
N ASP A 151 -20.57 -6.97 -1.14
CA ASP A 151 -21.22 -8.28 -1.42
C ASP A 151 -20.66 -9.40 -0.55
N ARG A 152 -19.42 -9.27 -0.07
CA ARG A 152 -18.73 -10.32 0.68
C ARG A 152 -18.80 -10.15 2.19
N ASP A 153 -18.58 -8.96 2.68
CA ASP A 153 -18.43 -8.65 4.11
C ASP A 153 -18.70 -7.16 4.34
N PRO A 154 -19.98 -6.72 4.23
CA PRO A 154 -20.33 -5.31 4.35
C PRO A 154 -19.98 -4.71 5.71
N ASP A 155 -20.22 -5.45 6.80
CA ASP A 155 -19.94 -4.97 8.15
C ASP A 155 -18.44 -4.86 8.41
N GLY A 156 -17.67 -5.87 8.03
CA GLY A 156 -16.22 -5.83 8.16
C GLY A 156 -15.59 -4.77 7.26
N PHE A 157 -16.13 -4.51 6.07
CA PHE A 157 -15.65 -3.45 5.20
C PHE A 157 -15.94 -2.08 5.79
N ARG A 158 -17.15 -1.87 6.29
CA ARG A 158 -17.55 -0.64 7.01
C ARG A 158 -16.65 -0.42 8.23
N TRP A 159 -16.42 -1.45 9.05
CA TRP A 159 -15.54 -1.36 10.21
C TRP A 159 -14.12 -0.96 9.82
N ARG A 160 -13.55 -1.55 8.78
CA ARG A 160 -12.21 -1.18 8.27
C ARG A 160 -12.15 0.27 7.78
N THR A 161 -13.18 0.73 7.07
CA THR A 161 -13.28 2.13 6.63
C THR A 161 -13.35 3.08 7.82
N GLN A 162 -14.15 2.74 8.84
CA GLN A 162 -14.26 3.51 10.08
C GLN A 162 -12.92 3.58 10.83
N ALA A 163 -12.20 2.46 10.95
CA ALA A 163 -10.88 2.41 11.57
C ALA A 163 -9.87 3.29 10.83
N GLN A 164 -9.87 3.25 9.51
CA GLN A 164 -9.01 4.05 8.64
C GLN A 164 -9.26 5.57 8.84
N ILE A 165 -10.53 5.97 8.98
CA ILE A 165 -10.90 7.35 9.33
C ILE A 165 -10.40 7.70 10.74
N GLY A 166 -10.65 6.84 11.72
CA GLY A 166 -10.26 7.06 13.11
C GLY A 166 -8.74 7.17 13.31
N GLU A 167 -7.95 6.57 12.42
CA GLU A 167 -6.49 6.68 12.38
C GLU A 167 -5.98 7.93 11.62
N GLY A 168 -6.87 8.79 11.09
CA GLY A 168 -6.47 9.95 10.28
C GLY A 168 -5.85 9.58 8.93
N ARG A 169 -6.16 8.40 8.40
CA ARG A 169 -5.54 7.84 7.19
C ARG A 169 -6.41 7.94 5.94
N SER A 170 -7.46 8.75 5.97
CA SER A 170 -8.39 8.93 4.84
C SER A 170 -8.59 10.40 4.54
N TRP A 171 -8.53 10.77 3.26
CA TRP A 171 -8.76 12.15 2.77
C TRP A 171 -9.81 12.13 1.68
N ILE A 172 -10.66 13.16 1.69
CA ILE A 172 -11.73 13.34 0.73
C ILE A 172 -11.78 14.78 0.21
N TRP A 173 -12.27 14.93 -1.00
CA TRP A 173 -12.78 16.17 -1.55
C TRP A 173 -14.28 16.01 -1.77
N LEU A 174 -15.05 16.73 -0.98
CA LEU A 174 -16.50 16.66 -0.95
C LEU A 174 -17.09 17.96 -1.52
N GLU A 175 -17.97 17.86 -2.50
CA GLU A 175 -18.79 18.96 -3.00
C GLU A 175 -20.23 18.51 -3.14
N GLN A 176 -21.16 19.34 -2.68
CA GLN A 176 -22.60 19.10 -2.79
C GLN A 176 -23.04 17.69 -2.35
N GLY A 177 -22.43 17.16 -1.28
CA GLY A 177 -22.74 15.82 -0.76
C GLY A 177 -22.13 14.66 -1.54
N THR A 178 -21.28 14.91 -2.55
CA THR A 178 -20.63 13.90 -3.38
C THR A 178 -19.12 13.91 -3.15
N ILE A 179 -18.53 12.75 -2.91
CA ILE A 179 -17.06 12.59 -2.86
C ILE A 179 -16.52 12.57 -4.28
N LEU A 180 -15.85 13.64 -4.69
CA LEU A 180 -15.28 13.79 -6.02
C LEU A 180 -13.87 13.16 -6.12
N PHE A 181 -13.12 13.18 -5.02
CA PHE A 181 -11.80 12.57 -4.92
C PHE A 181 -11.61 11.99 -3.53
N LYS A 182 -10.94 10.85 -3.45
CA LYS A 182 -10.47 10.26 -2.19
C LYS A 182 -9.11 9.62 -2.34
N ALA A 183 -8.37 9.53 -1.24
CA ALA A 183 -7.14 8.75 -1.11
C ALA A 183 -6.98 8.26 0.33
N GLU A 184 -6.20 7.21 0.50
CA GLU A 184 -5.92 6.60 1.81
C GLU A 184 -4.43 6.35 1.99
N ALA A 185 -3.96 6.33 3.25
CA ALA A 185 -2.64 5.82 3.59
C ALA A 185 -2.74 4.33 3.98
N SER A 186 -2.07 3.46 3.23
CA SER A 186 -1.96 2.03 3.56
C SER A 186 -0.90 1.75 4.62
N ALA A 187 0.12 2.58 4.68
CA ALA A 187 1.19 2.51 5.67
C ALA A 187 1.71 3.91 6.01
N TRP A 188 2.08 4.11 7.27
CA TRP A 188 2.57 5.39 7.76
C TRP A 188 3.64 5.18 8.82
N THR A 189 4.84 5.67 8.53
CA THR A 189 6.01 5.63 9.42
C THR A 189 6.58 7.03 9.58
N PRO A 190 7.52 7.27 10.49
CA PRO A 190 8.21 8.56 10.58
C PRO A 190 8.96 8.96 9.30
N GLU A 191 9.34 7.98 8.46
CA GLU A 191 10.18 8.18 7.29
C GLU A 191 9.42 8.20 5.96
N ALA A 192 8.21 7.60 5.91
CA ALA A 192 7.44 7.52 4.67
C ALA A 192 5.95 7.26 4.91
N VAL A 193 5.12 7.74 3.98
CA VAL A 193 3.70 7.35 3.84
C VAL A 193 3.51 6.68 2.49
N GLN A 194 2.84 5.52 2.49
CA GLN A 194 2.38 4.85 1.27
C GLN A 194 0.89 5.12 1.06
N LEU A 195 0.56 5.74 -0.07
CA LEU A 195 -0.82 5.99 -0.47
C LEU A 195 -1.41 4.78 -1.22
N GLN A 196 -2.70 4.62 -1.06
CA GLN A 196 -3.53 3.65 -1.79
C GLN A 196 -4.90 4.22 -2.09
N GLN A 197 -5.71 3.49 -2.86
CA GLN A 197 -7.11 3.81 -3.10
C GLN A 197 -7.33 5.26 -3.56
N VAL A 198 -6.40 5.77 -4.39
CA VAL A 198 -6.57 7.07 -5.06
C VAL A 198 -7.65 6.93 -6.09
N TRP A 199 -8.78 7.60 -5.88
CA TRP A 199 -9.96 7.44 -6.70
C TRP A 199 -10.64 8.78 -6.95
N VAL A 200 -11.24 8.91 -8.13
CA VAL A 200 -12.09 10.04 -8.54
C VAL A 200 -13.43 9.48 -8.98
N ASP A 201 -14.50 10.11 -8.53
CA ASP A 201 -15.86 9.76 -8.97
C ASP A 201 -15.91 9.72 -10.51
N PRO A 202 -16.44 8.64 -11.13
CA PRO A 202 -16.50 8.51 -12.58
C PRO A 202 -17.10 9.73 -13.30
N ALA A 203 -18.16 10.34 -12.71
CA ALA A 203 -18.80 11.53 -13.29
C ALA A 203 -17.93 12.80 -13.17
N ALA A 204 -16.95 12.81 -12.27
CA ALA A 204 -16.04 13.94 -12.07
C ALA A 204 -14.68 13.79 -12.78
N ARG A 205 -14.45 12.68 -13.47
CA ARG A 205 -13.19 12.45 -14.21
C ARG A 205 -13.00 13.44 -15.34
N GLY A 206 -11.74 13.70 -15.71
CA GLY A 206 -11.40 14.69 -16.73
C GLY A 206 -11.35 16.15 -16.24
N ASN A 207 -11.86 16.44 -15.04
CA ASN A 207 -11.93 17.80 -14.46
C ASN A 207 -10.73 18.16 -13.55
N GLY A 208 -9.65 17.37 -13.56
CA GLY A 208 -8.41 17.66 -12.82
C GLY A 208 -8.44 17.35 -11.32
N TYR A 209 -9.51 16.75 -10.79
CA TYR A 209 -9.61 16.44 -9.35
C TYR A 209 -8.48 15.55 -8.83
N ALA A 210 -8.07 14.53 -9.60
CA ALA A 210 -6.95 13.68 -9.23
C ALA A 210 -5.66 14.47 -9.03
N GLN A 211 -5.32 15.35 -9.97
CA GLN A 211 -4.08 16.12 -9.90
C GLN A 211 -4.09 17.13 -8.76
N ARG A 212 -5.21 17.88 -8.61
CA ARG A 212 -5.36 18.87 -7.53
C ARG A 212 -5.40 18.19 -6.16
N GLY A 213 -6.17 17.10 -6.02
CA GLY A 213 -6.27 16.32 -4.77
C GLY A 213 -4.93 15.73 -4.36
N MET A 214 -4.20 15.10 -5.29
CA MET A 214 -2.88 14.53 -5.01
C MET A 214 -1.83 15.61 -4.68
N ARG A 215 -1.86 16.78 -5.36
CA ARG A 215 -0.99 17.92 -4.97
C ARG A 215 -1.25 18.36 -3.54
N GLY A 216 -2.51 18.59 -3.18
CA GLY A 216 -2.90 19.00 -1.83
C GLY A 216 -2.49 17.97 -0.79
N LEU A 217 -2.72 16.68 -1.07
CA LEU A 217 -2.38 15.59 -0.17
C LEU A 217 -0.87 15.45 0.02
N CYS A 218 -0.09 15.39 -1.07
CA CYS A 218 1.36 15.26 -0.97
C CYS A 218 2.00 16.43 -0.23
N ARG A 219 1.51 17.66 -0.41
CA ARG A 219 2.00 18.81 0.36
C ARG A 219 1.77 18.65 1.86
N ARG A 220 0.55 18.27 2.28
CA ARG A 220 0.22 18.07 3.70
C ARG A 220 1.04 16.94 4.33
N LEU A 221 1.21 15.82 3.61
CA LEU A 221 1.97 14.68 4.11
C LEU A 221 3.47 14.99 4.22
N LEU A 222 4.03 15.72 3.26
CA LEU A 222 5.44 16.13 3.29
C LEU A 222 5.78 17.18 4.37
N GLU A 223 4.78 17.76 5.03
CA GLU A 223 4.97 18.53 6.27
C GLU A 223 5.20 17.63 7.49
N GLN A 224 4.83 16.34 7.40
CA GLN A 224 4.88 15.39 8.52
C GLN A 224 5.94 14.31 8.32
N VAL A 225 6.21 13.92 7.08
CA VAL A 225 7.17 12.86 6.73
C VAL A 225 8.03 13.28 5.55
N PRO A 226 9.28 12.80 5.44
CA PRO A 226 10.16 13.19 4.33
C PRO A 226 9.78 12.58 2.98
N ARG A 227 8.94 11.52 2.95
CA ARG A 227 8.65 10.76 1.73
C ARG A 227 7.19 10.37 1.62
N VAL A 228 6.61 10.55 0.42
CA VAL A 228 5.29 10.02 0.08
C VAL A 228 5.44 9.13 -1.15
N CYS A 229 4.97 7.90 -1.07
CA CYS A 229 5.06 6.94 -2.15
C CYS A 229 3.71 6.24 -2.42
N LEU A 230 3.62 5.60 -3.55
CA LEU A 230 2.54 4.70 -3.96
C LEU A 230 3.05 3.77 -5.05
N PHE A 231 2.32 2.69 -5.31
CA PHE A 231 2.53 1.89 -6.52
C PHE A 231 1.24 1.82 -7.35
N VAL A 232 1.39 1.52 -8.62
CA VAL A 232 0.27 1.53 -9.57
C VAL A 232 0.45 0.44 -10.62
N ARG A 233 -0.65 -0.05 -11.19
CA ARG A 233 -0.59 -0.97 -12.33
C ARG A 233 0.03 -0.27 -13.53
N PRO A 234 0.96 -0.90 -14.26
CA PRO A 234 1.65 -0.27 -15.40
C PRO A 234 0.68 0.14 -16.53
N GLU A 235 -0.49 -0.52 -16.62
CA GLU A 235 -1.52 -0.20 -17.60
C GLU A 235 -2.36 1.02 -17.22
N ASN A 236 -2.29 1.50 -15.98
CA ASN A 236 -3.07 2.65 -15.52
C ASN A 236 -2.44 3.98 -15.95
N ALA A 237 -2.36 4.19 -17.26
CA ALA A 237 -1.77 5.40 -17.84
C ALA A 237 -2.41 6.72 -17.34
N PRO A 238 -3.73 6.81 -17.08
CA PRO A 238 -4.30 8.02 -16.48
C PRO A 238 -3.72 8.36 -15.11
N ALA A 239 -3.59 7.39 -14.20
CA ALA A 239 -3.02 7.61 -12.87
C ALA A 239 -1.53 7.95 -12.96
N ILE A 240 -0.77 7.25 -13.81
CA ILE A 240 0.65 7.51 -14.06
C ILE A 240 0.86 8.98 -14.48
N ARG A 241 0.09 9.49 -15.44
CA ARG A 241 0.17 10.90 -15.85
C ARG A 241 -0.09 11.88 -14.70
N VAL A 242 -1.01 11.56 -13.79
CA VAL A 242 -1.26 12.38 -12.61
C VAL A 242 -0.03 12.40 -11.70
N TYR A 243 0.56 11.24 -11.40
CA TYR A 243 1.70 11.13 -10.48
C TYR A 243 2.94 11.84 -11.04
N GLU A 244 3.27 11.61 -12.31
CA GLU A 244 4.36 12.31 -12.99
C GLU A 244 4.10 13.81 -13.08
N GLY A 245 2.85 14.22 -13.39
CA GLY A 245 2.44 15.61 -13.51
C GLY A 245 2.47 16.41 -12.19
N ILE A 246 2.55 15.76 -11.03
CA ILE A 246 2.76 16.42 -9.73
C ILE A 246 4.21 16.34 -9.24
N GLY A 247 5.11 15.72 -10.02
CA GLY A 247 6.53 15.62 -9.73
C GLY A 247 6.95 14.35 -8.98
N MET A 248 6.09 13.33 -8.89
CA MET A 248 6.51 12.01 -8.43
C MET A 248 7.42 11.36 -9.47
N ARG A 249 8.44 10.66 -9.01
CA ARG A 249 9.38 9.93 -9.87
C ARG A 249 9.27 8.43 -9.65
N ARG A 250 9.40 7.65 -10.71
CA ARG A 250 9.48 6.19 -10.64
C ARG A 250 10.80 5.78 -9.97
N THR A 251 10.73 4.78 -9.09
CA THR A 251 11.90 4.26 -8.36
C THR A 251 12.09 2.77 -8.60
N ILE A 252 11.42 1.92 -7.87
CA ILE A 252 11.50 0.46 -7.93
C ILE A 252 10.26 -0.13 -8.59
N SER A 253 10.28 -1.43 -8.87
CA SER A 253 9.11 -2.17 -9.35
C SER A 253 8.64 -3.17 -8.31
N TYR A 254 7.31 -3.23 -8.12
CA TYR A 254 6.61 -4.21 -7.32
C TYR A 254 5.98 -5.29 -8.20
N ARG A 255 5.74 -6.45 -7.62
CA ARG A 255 4.90 -7.51 -8.16
C ARG A 255 3.85 -7.90 -7.15
N SER A 256 2.63 -8.15 -7.60
CA SER A 256 1.54 -8.66 -6.76
C SER A 256 0.99 -9.95 -7.34
N LEU A 257 0.82 -10.96 -6.49
CA LEU A 257 0.11 -12.21 -6.79
C LEU A 257 -1.17 -12.21 -5.97
N ILE A 258 -2.33 -12.24 -6.60
CA ILE A 258 -3.65 -12.15 -5.96
C ILE A 258 -4.33 -13.51 -6.04
N PHE A 259 -4.84 -14.04 -4.91
CA PHE A 259 -5.45 -15.35 -4.78
C PHE A 259 -6.96 -15.30 -4.56
#